data_434325961cd7ef6239aaa2d93b004108
#
_entry.id   434325961cd7ef6239aaa2d93b004108
#
_cell.length_a   1.000
_cell.length_b   1.000
_cell.length_c   1.000
_cell.angle_alpha   90.00
_cell.angle_beta   90.00
_cell.angle_gamma   90.00
#
_symmetry.space_group_name_H-M   'P 1'
#
loop_
_entity.id
_entity.type
_entity.pdbx_description
1 polymer ?
#
loop_
_entity_poly.entity_id
_entity_poly.type
_entity_poly.pdbx_seq_one_letter_code
_entity_poly.pdbx_strand_id
1 'polypeptide(L)'
;MSFPSWATLVKSLFLLVYFVKIFFAGTQLQTLPLGHRFPMSKYELLKTRVSQEMAFMDLIESKPATEGELALVHSPSYIDQVFSGTLPEAVQKAIGFPWSLGMVDRARCSAGATIQAARQALKEGISANLAGGTHHAYADQGGGFCVFNDVAVATRLLQVEHHRSSAEPFNVAIVDLDVHQGNGSARIFREDETVFTLSLHGAKNFPFEKECSDLDVELPDGTQDEAYLSALAQALQAMSSRFKPNFVFYLAGADPYKGDRLGRLSLSMDGLRSRDEAVFLWAREQGLPLAFVMAGGYGHDMQETAQIQMNTFASAYASWLLWQSQRFSHEAN
;
A
#
# COMPACT_ATOMS: atom_id res chain seq x y z
N MET A 1 12.98 -48.58 1.23
CA MET A 1 12.84 -47.19 1.68
C MET A 1 13.69 -46.35 0.74
N SER A 2 13.09 -45.64 -0.18
CA SER A 2 13.80 -44.75 -1.11
C SER A 2 14.09 -43.43 -0.41
N PHE A 3 15.36 -43.07 -0.30
CA PHE A 3 15.76 -41.75 0.17
C PHE A 3 15.26 -40.69 -0.82
N PRO A 4 14.73 -39.55 -0.31
CA PRO A 4 14.35 -38.47 -1.20
C PRO A 4 15.58 -37.97 -1.96
N SER A 5 15.41 -37.62 -3.24
CA SER A 5 16.50 -37.15 -4.07
C SER A 5 17.10 -35.85 -3.47
N TRP A 6 18.39 -35.63 -3.70
CA TRP A 6 19.06 -34.37 -3.29
C TRP A 6 18.31 -33.12 -3.76
N ALA A 7 17.67 -33.18 -4.92
CA ALA A 7 16.80 -32.11 -5.44
C ALA A 7 15.57 -31.86 -4.55
N THR A 8 14.99 -32.90 -3.94
CA THR A 8 13.85 -32.77 -3.02
C THR A 8 14.28 -32.20 -1.68
N LEU A 9 15.44 -32.60 -1.17
CA LEU A 9 16.02 -32.07 0.06
C LEU A 9 16.45 -30.60 -0.12
N VAL A 10 17.06 -30.25 -1.25
CA VAL A 10 17.45 -28.88 -1.59
C VAL A 10 16.21 -28.00 -1.77
N LYS A 11 15.14 -28.50 -2.43
CA LYS A 11 13.85 -27.79 -2.51
C LYS A 11 13.23 -27.54 -1.13
N SER A 12 13.28 -28.51 -0.20
CA SER A 12 12.79 -28.32 1.17
C SER A 12 13.67 -27.37 2.00
N LEU A 13 14.98 -27.32 1.78
CA LEU A 13 15.88 -26.36 2.44
C LEU A 13 15.69 -24.93 1.87
N PHE A 14 15.44 -24.79 0.56
CA PHE A 14 15.18 -23.48 -0.04
C PHE A 14 13.86 -22.87 0.44
N LEU A 15 12.81 -23.66 0.68
CA LEU A 15 11.55 -23.18 1.26
C LEU A 15 11.70 -22.67 2.71
N LEU A 16 12.77 -23.02 3.42
CA LEU A 16 13.07 -22.57 4.79
C LEU A 16 13.80 -21.22 4.89
N VAL A 17 14.18 -20.60 3.77
CA VAL A 17 15.06 -19.40 3.77
C VAL A 17 14.36 -18.15 3.24
N TYR A 18 13.18 -18.24 2.61
CA TYR A 18 12.51 -17.08 2.05
C TYR A 18 11.27 -16.71 2.86
N PHE A 19 11.32 -15.53 3.48
CA PHE A 19 10.20 -14.90 4.17
C PHE A 19 9.66 -13.74 3.34
N VAL A 20 8.34 -13.48 3.42
CA VAL A 20 7.80 -12.20 2.92
C VAL A 20 8.37 -11.08 3.78
N LYS A 21 9.07 -10.15 3.17
CA LYS A 21 9.63 -8.99 3.85
C LYS A 21 8.61 -7.89 3.99
N ILE A 22 8.48 -7.39 5.20
CA ILE A 22 7.59 -6.30 5.56
C ILE A 22 8.43 -5.16 6.13
N PHE A 23 8.35 -4.02 5.49
CA PHE A 23 9.06 -2.84 5.92
C PHE A 23 8.16 -1.98 6.82
N PHE A 24 8.73 -1.36 7.86
CA PHE A 24 7.99 -0.49 8.76
C PHE A 24 8.78 0.77 9.11
N ALA A 25 8.08 1.90 9.28
CA ALA A 25 8.64 3.10 9.87
C ALA A 25 8.78 2.90 11.39
N GLY A 26 9.81 3.46 11.99
CA GLY A 26 9.98 3.41 13.44
C GLY A 26 8.72 3.98 14.14
N THR A 27 8.13 3.21 15.05
CA THR A 27 6.82 3.53 15.65
C THR A 27 6.86 4.69 16.65
N GLN A 28 8.04 5.02 17.18
CA GLN A 28 8.23 6.05 18.21
C GLN A 28 8.56 7.45 17.66
N LEU A 29 8.58 7.63 16.34
CA LEU A 29 9.05 8.87 15.72
C LEU A 29 8.08 10.05 15.89
N GLN A 30 6.79 9.81 16.09
CA GLN A 30 5.78 10.87 16.21
C GLN A 30 4.84 10.63 17.37
N THR A 31 4.78 11.60 18.29
CA THR A 31 3.74 11.67 19.32
C THR A 31 2.66 12.65 18.90
N LEU A 32 1.40 12.27 19.10
CA LEU A 32 0.23 13.11 18.82
C LEU A 32 -0.42 13.59 20.12
N PRO A 33 -1.06 14.78 20.13
CA PRO A 33 -1.82 15.26 21.27
C PRO A 33 -2.90 14.25 21.72
N LEU A 34 -3.21 14.26 23.01
CA LEU A 34 -4.27 13.41 23.56
C LEU A 34 -5.60 13.71 22.84
N GLY A 35 -6.32 12.66 22.45
CA GLY A 35 -7.59 12.78 21.73
C GLY A 35 -7.46 13.06 20.22
N HIS A 36 -6.26 13.03 19.67
CA HIS A 36 -6.07 13.15 18.23
C HIS A 36 -6.78 12.02 17.49
N ARG A 37 -7.49 12.35 16.38
CA ARG A 37 -8.31 11.38 15.65
C ARG A 37 -7.52 10.26 14.98
N PHE A 38 -6.24 10.50 14.65
CA PHE A 38 -5.38 9.51 14.02
C PHE A 38 -4.85 8.51 15.07
N PRO A 39 -5.12 7.20 14.93
CA PRO A 39 -4.78 6.20 15.92
C PRO A 39 -3.34 5.70 15.76
N MET A 40 -2.36 6.44 16.26
CA MET A 40 -0.94 6.05 16.15
C MET A 40 -0.63 4.67 16.74
N SER A 41 -1.36 4.27 17.78
CA SER A 41 -1.18 2.98 18.45
C SER A 41 -1.45 1.77 17.54
N LYS A 42 -2.19 1.94 16.43
CA LYS A 42 -2.47 0.84 15.50
C LYS A 42 -1.20 0.21 14.92
N TYR A 43 -0.18 1.02 14.66
CA TYR A 43 1.07 0.54 14.05
C TYR A 43 1.91 -0.30 15.01
N GLU A 44 1.99 0.11 16.28
CA GLU A 44 2.66 -0.67 17.31
C GLU A 44 1.93 -1.98 17.57
N LEU A 45 0.60 -1.92 17.66
CA LEU A 45 -0.25 -3.10 17.82
C LEU A 45 -0.03 -4.09 16.66
N LEU A 46 -0.10 -3.59 15.42
CA LEU A 46 0.07 -4.43 14.23
C LEU A 46 1.47 -5.03 14.15
N LYS A 47 2.51 -4.22 14.40
CA LYS A 47 3.90 -4.69 14.43
C LYS A 47 4.09 -5.80 15.46
N THR A 48 3.57 -5.60 16.66
CA THR A 48 3.64 -6.60 17.74
C THR A 48 2.94 -7.90 17.34
N ARG A 49 1.74 -7.81 16.78
CA ARG A 49 0.99 -8.98 16.35
C ARG A 49 1.68 -9.73 15.21
N VAL A 50 2.15 -9.03 14.17
CA VAL A 50 2.91 -9.66 13.08
C VAL A 50 4.15 -10.36 13.61
N SER A 51 4.91 -9.73 14.52
CA SER A 51 6.10 -10.31 15.13
C SER A 51 5.82 -11.57 15.95
N GLN A 52 4.67 -11.62 16.63
CA GLN A 52 4.31 -12.73 17.53
C GLN A 52 3.56 -13.85 16.82
N GLU A 53 2.68 -13.51 15.90
CA GLU A 53 1.72 -14.45 15.29
C GLU A 53 2.17 -14.92 13.89
N MET A 54 3.08 -14.20 13.23
CA MET A 54 3.53 -14.47 11.86
C MET A 54 5.06 -14.55 11.77
N ALA A 55 5.67 -15.48 12.52
CA ALA A 55 7.12 -15.68 12.57
C ALA A 55 7.76 -16.05 11.21
N PHE A 56 6.94 -16.32 10.18
CA PHE A 56 7.32 -16.53 8.78
C PHE A 56 7.39 -15.24 7.96
N MET A 57 7.22 -14.08 8.59
CA MET A 57 7.39 -12.76 7.97
C MET A 57 8.61 -12.06 8.57
N ASP A 58 9.42 -11.44 7.72
CA ASP A 58 10.62 -10.72 8.11
C ASP A 58 10.31 -9.22 8.24
N LEU A 59 10.27 -8.73 9.48
CA LEU A 59 10.01 -7.33 9.79
C LEU A 59 11.32 -6.53 9.75
N ILE A 60 11.42 -5.60 8.81
CA ILE A 60 12.62 -4.80 8.55
C ILE A 60 12.31 -3.32 8.80
N GLU A 61 13.06 -2.69 9.68
CA GLU A 61 12.95 -1.24 9.86
C GLU A 61 13.47 -0.51 8.61
N SER A 62 12.65 0.40 8.10
CA SER A 62 12.93 1.11 6.86
C SER A 62 13.95 2.22 7.05
N LYS A 63 14.74 2.46 6.00
CA LYS A 63 15.50 3.69 5.87
C LYS A 63 14.58 4.82 5.42
N PRO A 64 14.76 6.05 5.90
CA PRO A 64 13.98 7.19 5.43
C PRO A 64 14.25 7.47 3.95
N ALA A 65 13.20 7.86 3.22
CA ALA A 65 13.37 8.36 1.86
C ALA A 65 14.27 9.61 1.87
N THR A 66 15.13 9.72 0.88
CA THR A 66 15.99 10.89 0.66
C THR A 66 15.19 12.02 0.02
N GLU A 67 15.67 13.25 0.13
CA GLU A 67 15.08 14.41 -0.56
C GLU A 67 15.02 14.20 -2.08
N GLY A 68 16.07 13.60 -2.66
CA GLY A 68 16.10 13.27 -4.09
C GLY A 68 15.04 12.25 -4.51
N GLU A 69 14.75 11.25 -3.67
CA GLU A 69 13.65 10.30 -3.92
C GLU A 69 12.30 10.99 -3.80
N LEU A 70 12.09 11.84 -2.79
CA LEU A 70 10.86 12.61 -2.64
C LEU A 70 10.65 13.59 -3.80
N ALA A 71 11.71 14.22 -4.29
CA ALA A 71 11.68 15.19 -5.39
C ALA A 71 11.34 14.57 -6.76
N LEU A 72 11.26 13.24 -6.87
CA LEU A 72 10.70 12.60 -8.06
C LEU A 72 9.20 12.88 -8.24
N VAL A 73 8.52 13.27 -7.17
CA VAL A 73 7.07 13.56 -7.16
C VAL A 73 6.77 14.92 -6.58
N HIS A 74 7.36 15.24 -5.43
CA HIS A 74 7.04 16.46 -4.69
C HIS A 74 7.92 17.63 -5.12
N SER A 75 7.33 18.82 -5.18
CA SER A 75 8.09 20.03 -5.49
C SER A 75 9.16 20.29 -4.43
N PRO A 76 10.37 20.74 -4.83
CA PRO A 76 11.43 21.05 -3.87
C PRO A 76 11.00 22.06 -2.80
N SER A 77 10.21 23.06 -3.18
CA SER A 77 9.71 24.07 -2.23
C SER A 77 8.78 23.47 -1.17
N TYR A 78 7.94 22.49 -1.54
CA TYR A 78 7.09 21.78 -0.58
C TYR A 78 7.92 20.91 0.37
N ILE A 79 8.92 20.20 -0.16
CA ILE A 79 9.84 19.38 0.65
C ILE A 79 10.56 20.27 1.67
N ASP A 80 11.13 21.40 1.23
CA ASP A 80 11.80 22.36 2.10
C ASP A 80 10.88 22.90 3.21
N GLN A 81 9.64 23.23 2.87
CA GLN A 81 8.65 23.71 3.85
C GLN A 81 8.28 22.65 4.88
N VAL A 82 8.13 21.40 4.46
CA VAL A 82 7.89 20.27 5.38
C VAL A 82 9.09 20.09 6.31
N PHE A 83 10.31 20.11 5.79
CA PHE A 83 11.52 19.87 6.58
C PHE A 83 11.82 21.01 7.57
N SER A 84 11.61 22.24 7.14
CA SER A 84 11.85 23.44 7.97
C SER A 84 10.69 23.81 8.90
N GLY A 85 9.51 23.22 8.72
CA GLY A 85 8.31 23.58 9.48
C GLY A 85 7.70 24.92 9.08
N THR A 86 7.90 25.35 7.85
CA THR A 86 7.41 26.63 7.32
C THR A 86 6.19 26.48 6.40
N LEU A 87 5.51 25.33 6.45
CA LEU A 87 4.25 25.13 5.73
C LEU A 87 3.22 26.21 6.06
N PRO A 88 2.48 26.73 5.07
CA PRO A 88 1.32 27.57 5.33
C PRO A 88 0.35 26.90 6.30
N GLU A 89 -0.24 27.67 7.21
CA GLU A 89 -1.16 27.15 8.24
C GLU A 89 -2.31 26.33 7.64
N ALA A 90 -2.84 26.75 6.51
CA ALA A 90 -3.91 26.04 5.81
C ALA A 90 -3.47 24.65 5.34
N VAL A 91 -2.25 24.52 4.79
CA VAL A 91 -1.67 23.24 4.36
C VAL A 91 -1.40 22.34 5.57
N GLN A 92 -0.82 22.91 6.65
CA GLN A 92 -0.59 22.16 7.89
C GLN A 92 -1.89 21.63 8.49
N LYS A 93 -2.98 22.42 8.45
CA LYS A 93 -4.31 21.98 8.88
C LYS A 93 -4.90 20.92 7.97
N ALA A 94 -4.68 21.02 6.67
CA ALA A 94 -5.15 20.00 5.70
C ALA A 94 -4.45 18.65 5.89
N ILE A 95 -3.15 18.66 6.22
CA ILE A 95 -2.42 17.43 6.62
C ILE A 95 -3.04 16.82 7.88
N GLY A 96 -3.44 17.63 8.84
CA GLY A 96 -4.10 17.17 10.07
C GLY A 96 -3.15 16.65 11.14
N PHE A 97 -1.83 16.73 10.95
CA PHE A 97 -0.83 16.49 11.98
C PHE A 97 -0.20 17.81 12.44
N PRO A 98 0.07 18.01 13.75
CA PRO A 98 0.95 19.09 14.18
C PRO A 98 2.36 18.85 13.61
N TRP A 99 2.99 19.93 13.15
CA TRP A 99 4.36 19.81 12.69
C TRP A 99 5.31 19.45 13.85
N SER A 100 6.25 18.58 13.57
CA SER A 100 7.38 18.22 14.43
C SER A 100 8.44 17.49 13.59
N LEU A 101 9.68 17.47 14.07
CA LEU A 101 10.72 16.65 13.44
C LEU A 101 10.32 15.17 13.38
N GLY A 102 9.66 14.66 14.42
CA GLY A 102 9.14 13.30 14.43
C GLY A 102 8.08 13.05 13.35
N MET A 103 7.24 14.04 13.01
CA MET A 103 6.31 13.93 11.87
C MET A 103 7.07 13.81 10.55
N VAL A 104 8.09 14.66 10.35
CA VAL A 104 8.92 14.65 9.13
C VAL A 104 9.63 13.31 8.97
N ASP A 105 10.32 12.86 10.03
CA ASP A 105 11.04 11.58 10.01
C ASP A 105 10.13 10.41 9.77
N ARG A 106 8.96 10.37 10.42
CA ARG A 106 7.95 9.33 10.18
C ARG A 106 7.45 9.33 8.74
N ALA A 107 7.16 10.49 8.17
CA ALA A 107 6.70 10.60 6.78
C ALA A 107 7.78 10.10 5.80
N ARG A 108 9.04 10.46 6.03
CA ARG A 108 10.18 9.97 5.26
C ARG A 108 10.38 8.45 5.40
N CYS A 109 10.31 7.93 6.62
CA CYS A 109 10.45 6.49 6.87
C CYS A 109 9.29 5.70 6.25
N SER A 110 8.06 6.25 6.27
CA SER A 110 6.90 5.62 5.61
C SER A 110 7.10 5.55 4.09
N ALA A 111 7.53 6.64 3.45
CA ALA A 111 7.84 6.63 2.03
C ALA A 111 9.01 5.68 1.70
N GLY A 112 10.06 5.68 2.52
CA GLY A 112 11.18 4.76 2.40
C GLY A 112 10.80 3.29 2.55
N ALA A 113 9.84 2.97 3.42
CA ALA A 113 9.30 1.62 3.57
C ALA A 113 8.59 1.15 2.30
N THR A 114 7.76 1.99 1.68
CA THR A 114 7.08 1.67 0.41
C THR A 114 8.07 1.49 -0.74
N ILE A 115 9.12 2.33 -0.81
CA ILE A 115 10.22 2.16 -1.77
C ILE A 115 10.90 0.79 -1.60
N GLN A 116 11.25 0.44 -0.37
CA GLN A 116 11.95 -0.81 -0.09
C GLN A 116 11.05 -2.02 -0.33
N ALA A 117 9.76 -1.93 0.01
CA ALA A 117 8.78 -2.95 -0.29
C ALA A 117 8.63 -3.17 -1.82
N ALA A 118 8.58 -2.09 -2.59
CA ALA A 118 8.48 -2.17 -4.04
C ALA A 118 9.70 -2.85 -4.69
N ARG A 119 10.92 -2.44 -4.29
CA ARG A 119 12.16 -3.08 -4.73
C ARG A 119 12.25 -4.56 -4.35
N GLN A 120 11.71 -4.91 -3.17
CA GLN A 120 11.68 -6.29 -2.71
C GLN A 120 10.65 -7.13 -3.46
N ALA A 121 9.46 -6.56 -3.71
CA ALA A 121 8.41 -7.23 -4.48
C ALA A 121 8.87 -7.57 -5.92
N LEU A 122 9.62 -6.69 -6.58
CA LEU A 122 10.24 -7.00 -7.89
C LEU A 122 11.14 -8.24 -7.86
N LYS A 123 11.78 -8.52 -6.73
CA LYS A 123 12.69 -9.66 -6.58
C LYS A 123 11.96 -10.94 -6.19
N GLU A 124 11.00 -10.84 -5.29
CA GLU A 124 10.41 -12.00 -4.60
C GLU A 124 8.90 -12.16 -4.85
N GLY A 125 8.29 -11.30 -5.67
CA GLY A 125 6.89 -11.34 -6.07
C GLY A 125 5.97 -10.50 -5.18
N ILE A 126 6.06 -10.61 -3.85
CA ILE A 126 5.22 -9.87 -2.91
C ILE A 126 6.07 -9.30 -1.77
N SER A 127 5.79 -8.06 -1.37
CA SER A 127 6.34 -7.42 -0.18
C SER A 127 5.38 -6.33 0.32
N ALA A 128 5.61 -5.79 1.53
CA ALA A 128 4.69 -4.81 2.12
C ALA A 128 5.38 -3.69 2.90
N ASN A 129 4.67 -2.57 3.02
CA ASN A 129 4.87 -1.58 4.06
C ASN A 129 3.77 -1.78 5.13
N LEU A 130 4.16 -1.95 6.40
CA LEU A 130 3.25 -2.10 7.54
C LEU A 130 2.40 -0.82 7.81
N ALA A 131 2.73 0.27 7.15
CA ALA A 131 2.02 1.53 7.12
C ALA A 131 1.79 1.95 5.66
N GLY A 132 2.05 3.21 5.32
CA GLY A 132 1.96 3.72 3.94
C GLY A 132 0.55 3.98 3.46
N GLY A 133 0.39 4.15 2.14
CA GLY A 133 -0.89 4.49 1.54
C GLY A 133 -1.26 5.96 1.76
N THR A 134 -0.30 6.84 1.68
CA THR A 134 -0.48 8.29 1.91
C THR A 134 -0.97 8.99 0.64
N HIS A 135 -2.06 8.51 0.09
CA HIS A 135 -2.62 8.77 -1.23
C HIS A 135 -3.29 10.14 -1.41
N HIS A 136 -3.50 10.89 -0.32
CA HIS A 136 -4.08 12.24 -0.40
C HIS A 136 -3.04 13.34 -0.64
N ALA A 137 -1.73 13.06 -0.49
CA ALA A 137 -0.70 14.06 -0.75
C ALA A 137 -0.54 14.29 -2.26
N TYR A 138 -0.61 15.56 -2.66
CA TYR A 138 -0.33 16.06 -4.00
C TYR A 138 1.17 16.32 -4.17
N ALA A 139 1.58 16.77 -5.35
CA ALA A 139 2.98 17.11 -5.61
C ALA A 139 3.49 18.30 -4.77
N ASP A 140 2.61 19.23 -4.41
CA ASP A 140 2.93 20.51 -3.78
C ASP A 140 2.24 20.76 -2.44
N GLN A 141 1.42 19.81 -1.96
CA GLN A 141 0.71 19.92 -0.68
C GLN A 141 0.31 18.57 -0.12
N GLY A 142 0.24 18.46 1.20
CA GLY A 142 -0.32 17.31 1.90
C GLY A 142 -1.79 17.50 2.27
N GLY A 143 -2.44 16.42 2.70
CA GLY A 143 -3.83 16.45 3.16
C GLY A 143 -4.23 15.09 3.77
N GLY A 144 -5.32 15.03 4.52
CA GLY A 144 -5.91 13.75 4.98
C GLY A 144 -4.93 12.82 5.70
N PHE A 145 -4.10 13.31 6.59
CA PHE A 145 -3.02 12.59 7.28
C PHE A 145 -1.86 12.13 6.37
N CYS A 146 -1.78 12.65 5.15
CA CYS A 146 -0.73 12.36 4.19
C CYS A 146 0.20 13.56 4.03
N VAL A 147 1.50 13.35 4.28
CA VAL A 147 2.54 14.38 4.08
C VAL A 147 3.18 14.21 2.71
N PHE A 148 3.73 13.03 2.40
CA PHE A 148 4.27 12.66 1.11
C PHE A 148 3.49 11.48 0.53
N ASN A 149 3.26 11.44 -0.78
CA ASN A 149 2.62 10.33 -1.46
C ASN A 149 3.63 9.18 -1.68
N ASP A 150 3.67 8.27 -0.76
CA ASP A 150 4.65 7.19 -0.71
C ASP A 150 4.59 6.25 -1.92
N VAL A 151 3.38 5.92 -2.38
CA VAL A 151 3.17 5.06 -3.55
C VAL A 151 3.59 5.79 -4.82
N ALA A 152 3.28 7.08 -4.95
CA ALA A 152 3.71 7.85 -6.11
C ALA A 152 5.25 7.98 -6.17
N VAL A 153 5.90 8.24 -5.04
CA VAL A 153 7.37 8.30 -4.95
C VAL A 153 7.99 6.95 -5.34
N ALA A 154 7.47 5.86 -4.80
CA ALA A 154 7.96 4.52 -5.13
C ALA A 154 7.73 4.18 -6.61
N THR A 155 6.59 4.56 -7.19
CA THR A 155 6.29 4.40 -8.62
C THR A 155 7.34 5.10 -9.49
N ARG A 156 7.56 6.39 -9.27
CA ARG A 156 8.56 7.16 -10.05
C ARG A 156 9.96 6.60 -9.91
N LEU A 157 10.32 6.17 -8.70
CA LEU A 157 11.62 5.59 -8.46
C LEU A 157 11.83 4.28 -9.23
N LEU A 158 10.85 3.38 -9.22
CA LEU A 158 10.91 2.13 -10.01
C LEU A 158 11.04 2.43 -11.51
N GLN A 159 10.31 3.42 -12.03
CA GLN A 159 10.41 3.85 -13.43
C GLN A 159 11.81 4.37 -13.77
N VAL A 160 12.40 5.22 -12.92
CA VAL A 160 13.76 5.73 -13.09
C VAL A 160 14.80 4.61 -13.02
N GLU A 161 14.65 3.67 -12.07
CA GLU A 161 15.57 2.53 -11.95
C GLU A 161 15.47 1.58 -13.15
N HIS A 162 14.26 1.31 -13.64
CA HIS A 162 14.05 0.49 -14.84
C HIS A 162 14.65 1.14 -16.09
N HIS A 163 14.45 2.45 -16.27
CA HIS A 163 14.95 3.19 -17.43
C HIS A 163 16.50 3.18 -17.55
N ARG A 164 17.22 2.96 -16.45
CA ARG A 164 18.68 2.82 -16.48
C ARG A 164 19.14 1.53 -17.16
N SER A 165 18.30 0.53 -17.26
CA SER A 165 18.62 -0.80 -17.81
C SER A 165 17.78 -1.18 -19.03
N SER A 166 16.71 -0.46 -19.31
CA SER A 166 15.77 -0.72 -20.40
C SER A 166 15.24 0.57 -21.01
N ALA A 167 15.05 0.59 -22.32
CA ALA A 167 14.37 1.67 -23.03
C ALA A 167 12.83 1.51 -23.03
N GLU A 168 12.34 0.33 -22.63
CA GLU A 168 10.91 0.06 -22.60
C GLU A 168 10.24 0.77 -21.41
N PRO A 169 9.01 1.27 -21.55
CA PRO A 169 8.25 1.85 -20.44
C PRO A 169 8.05 0.84 -19.30
N PHE A 170 8.11 1.32 -18.06
CA PHE A 170 7.74 0.53 -16.89
C PHE A 170 6.36 0.96 -16.41
N ASN A 171 5.37 0.16 -16.74
CA ASN A 171 3.97 0.44 -16.47
C ASN A 171 3.59 0.01 -15.05
N VAL A 172 2.95 0.88 -14.29
CA VAL A 172 2.55 0.62 -12.90
C VAL A 172 1.04 0.78 -12.74
N ALA A 173 0.40 -0.22 -12.14
CA ALA A 173 -0.99 -0.10 -11.69
C ALA A 173 -1.02 0.25 -10.20
N ILE A 174 -1.81 1.24 -9.83
CA ILE A 174 -2.14 1.61 -8.45
C ILE A 174 -3.59 1.18 -8.21
N VAL A 175 -3.77 0.11 -7.43
CA VAL A 175 -5.07 -0.43 -7.05
C VAL A 175 -5.37 0.09 -5.64
N ASP A 176 -6.12 1.17 -5.57
CA ASP A 176 -6.48 1.84 -4.33
C ASP A 176 -7.86 1.39 -3.86
N LEU A 177 -7.88 0.61 -2.77
CA LEU A 177 -9.10 0.09 -2.15
C LEU A 177 -9.29 0.62 -0.71
N ASP A 178 -8.66 1.75 -0.39
CA ASP A 178 -9.03 2.59 0.75
C ASP A 178 -10.45 3.11 0.56
N VAL A 179 -11.19 3.36 1.63
CA VAL A 179 -12.56 3.89 1.54
C VAL A 179 -12.59 5.32 0.99
N HIS A 180 -11.49 6.04 1.09
CA HIS A 180 -11.29 7.38 0.56
C HIS A 180 -10.70 7.31 -0.85
N GLN A 181 -11.08 8.25 -1.74
CA GLN A 181 -10.42 8.33 -3.04
C GLN A 181 -8.95 8.73 -2.89
N GLY A 182 -8.07 8.05 -3.63
CA GLY A 182 -6.66 8.42 -3.76
C GLY A 182 -6.45 9.66 -4.63
N ASN A 183 -7.04 10.79 -4.23
CA ASN A 183 -7.05 12.02 -5.01
C ASN A 183 -5.66 12.60 -5.31
N GLY A 184 -4.72 12.49 -4.37
CA GLY A 184 -3.34 12.89 -4.58
C GLY A 184 -2.67 12.05 -5.68
N SER A 185 -2.83 10.74 -5.62
CA SER A 185 -2.32 9.81 -6.64
C SER A 185 -2.96 10.06 -8.01
N ALA A 186 -4.29 10.21 -8.06
CA ALA A 186 -5.01 10.53 -9.29
C ALA A 186 -4.49 11.83 -9.94
N ARG A 187 -4.27 12.88 -9.12
CA ARG A 187 -3.77 14.16 -9.62
C ARG A 187 -2.33 14.11 -10.12
N ILE A 188 -1.45 13.38 -9.42
CA ILE A 188 -0.03 13.24 -9.77
C ILE A 188 0.14 12.54 -11.12
N PHE A 189 -0.69 11.54 -11.40
CA PHE A 189 -0.56 10.69 -12.59
C PHE A 189 -1.59 10.96 -13.69
N ARG A 190 -2.39 12.03 -13.57
CA ARG A 190 -3.52 12.35 -14.49
C ARG A 190 -3.19 12.28 -15.98
N GLU A 191 -1.98 12.66 -16.37
CA GLU A 191 -1.55 12.74 -17.78
C GLU A 191 -0.44 11.71 -18.09
N ASP A 192 -0.29 10.69 -17.26
CA ASP A 192 0.78 9.71 -17.39
C ASP A 192 0.25 8.35 -17.84
N GLU A 193 0.36 8.08 -19.13
CA GLU A 193 -0.08 6.82 -19.74
C GLU A 193 0.70 5.58 -19.22
N THR A 194 1.80 5.76 -18.50
CA THR A 194 2.58 4.65 -17.90
C THR A 194 2.13 4.27 -16.49
N VAL A 195 1.16 5.00 -15.92
CA VAL A 195 0.59 4.70 -14.61
C VAL A 195 -0.93 4.64 -14.73
N PHE A 196 -1.53 3.54 -14.28
CA PHE A 196 -2.98 3.41 -14.20
C PHE A 196 -3.43 3.51 -12.74
N THR A 197 -4.26 4.49 -12.46
CA THR A 197 -4.88 4.71 -11.14
C THR A 197 -6.28 4.14 -11.12
N LEU A 198 -6.52 3.11 -10.29
CA LEU A 198 -7.84 2.58 -9.96
C LEU A 198 -8.17 2.96 -8.52
N SER A 199 -9.29 3.63 -8.31
CA SER A 199 -9.81 3.94 -6.96
C SER A 199 -11.24 3.42 -6.80
N LEU A 200 -11.44 2.50 -5.84
CA LEU A 200 -12.74 1.97 -5.47
C LEU A 200 -13.10 2.49 -4.08
N HIS A 201 -13.97 3.50 -4.00
CA HIS A 201 -14.15 4.28 -2.79
C HIS A 201 -15.61 4.62 -2.49
N GLY A 202 -15.89 5.04 -1.26
CA GLY A 202 -17.23 5.52 -0.89
C GLY A 202 -17.52 6.88 -1.53
N ALA A 203 -18.64 6.98 -2.28
CA ALA A 203 -19.01 8.16 -3.04
C ALA A 203 -19.04 9.44 -2.18
N LYS A 204 -19.46 9.34 -0.91
CA LYS A 204 -19.54 10.46 0.02
C LYS A 204 -18.38 10.51 1.03
N ASN A 205 -17.39 9.65 0.91
CA ASN A 205 -16.18 9.74 1.69
C ASN A 205 -15.28 10.91 1.20
N PHE A 206 -14.36 11.32 2.05
CA PHE A 206 -13.33 12.31 1.68
C PHE A 206 -12.50 11.80 0.47
N PRO A 207 -12.03 12.68 -0.42
CA PRO A 207 -12.31 14.10 -0.50
C PRO A 207 -13.75 14.36 -0.98
N PHE A 208 -14.32 15.53 -0.59
CA PHE A 208 -15.69 15.89 -1.02
C PHE A 208 -15.73 16.33 -2.49
N GLU A 209 -14.64 16.96 -2.95
CA GLU A 209 -14.39 17.20 -4.38
C GLU A 209 -13.41 16.13 -4.85
N LYS A 210 -13.87 15.26 -5.76
CA LYS A 210 -13.09 14.15 -6.28
C LYS A 210 -12.16 14.61 -7.40
N GLU A 211 -11.00 13.98 -7.47
CA GLU A 211 -10.14 14.02 -8.65
C GLU A 211 -10.57 12.94 -9.67
N CYS A 212 -9.99 12.95 -10.87
CA CYS A 212 -10.24 11.91 -11.85
C CYS A 212 -9.07 10.93 -11.89
N SER A 213 -9.33 9.68 -11.52
CA SER A 213 -8.45 8.55 -11.77
C SER A 213 -8.69 7.99 -13.18
N ASP A 214 -7.85 7.05 -13.64
CA ASP A 214 -8.14 6.32 -14.89
C ASP A 214 -9.39 5.44 -14.76
N LEU A 215 -9.69 5.00 -13.55
CA LEU A 215 -10.93 4.31 -13.22
C LEU A 215 -11.35 4.61 -11.77
N ASP A 216 -12.41 5.39 -11.62
CA ASP A 216 -13.08 5.63 -10.35
C ASP A 216 -14.34 4.77 -10.24
N VAL A 217 -14.51 4.08 -9.13
CA VAL A 217 -15.73 3.32 -8.79
C VAL A 217 -16.28 3.86 -7.47
N GLU A 218 -17.27 4.72 -7.58
CA GLU A 218 -17.93 5.34 -6.45
C GLU A 218 -19.04 4.43 -5.89
N LEU A 219 -18.89 4.01 -4.65
CA LEU A 219 -19.83 3.12 -3.98
C LEU A 219 -20.76 3.88 -3.04
N PRO A 220 -22.08 3.57 -3.04
CA PRO A 220 -23.05 4.16 -2.11
C PRO A 220 -22.70 3.87 -0.65
N ASP A 221 -23.13 4.77 0.25
CA ASP A 221 -23.06 4.54 1.69
C ASP A 221 -23.72 3.20 2.06
N GLY A 222 -23.10 2.43 2.94
CA GLY A 222 -23.61 1.14 3.42
C GLY A 222 -23.42 -0.02 2.43
N THR A 223 -22.67 0.15 1.34
CA THR A 223 -22.32 -0.96 0.43
C THR A 223 -21.70 -2.10 1.23
N GLN A 224 -22.21 -3.33 1.02
CA GLN A 224 -21.80 -4.56 1.68
C GLN A 224 -20.95 -5.45 0.77
N ASP A 225 -20.50 -6.57 1.31
CA ASP A 225 -19.50 -7.47 0.70
C ASP A 225 -19.81 -7.86 -0.75
N GLU A 226 -21.00 -8.39 -1.04
CA GLU A 226 -21.35 -8.88 -2.38
C GLU A 226 -21.27 -7.79 -3.44
N ALA A 227 -21.87 -6.63 -3.18
CA ALA A 227 -21.87 -5.52 -4.11
C ALA A 227 -20.46 -4.96 -4.31
N TYR A 228 -19.68 -4.86 -3.21
CA TYR A 228 -18.29 -4.41 -3.27
C TYR A 228 -17.42 -5.36 -4.09
N LEU A 229 -17.48 -6.66 -3.81
CA LEU A 229 -16.66 -7.67 -4.50
C LEU A 229 -17.04 -7.79 -5.98
N SER A 230 -18.31 -7.65 -6.32
CA SER A 230 -18.76 -7.57 -7.71
C SER A 230 -18.19 -6.34 -8.44
N ALA A 231 -18.23 -5.18 -7.80
CA ALA A 231 -17.64 -3.95 -8.35
C ALA A 231 -16.12 -4.06 -8.52
N LEU A 232 -15.42 -4.66 -7.54
CA LEU A 232 -13.98 -4.90 -7.61
C LEU A 232 -13.62 -5.83 -8.78
N ALA A 233 -14.33 -6.93 -8.95
CA ALA A 233 -14.09 -7.87 -10.04
C ALA A 233 -14.23 -7.21 -11.42
N GLN A 234 -15.28 -6.38 -11.60
CA GLN A 234 -15.49 -5.61 -12.82
C GLN A 234 -14.38 -4.56 -13.04
N ALA A 235 -13.95 -3.88 -11.98
CA ALA A 235 -12.89 -2.87 -12.05
C ALA A 235 -11.54 -3.49 -12.44
N LEU A 236 -11.14 -4.62 -11.84
CA LEU A 236 -9.91 -5.33 -12.18
C LEU A 236 -9.95 -5.85 -13.64
N GLN A 237 -11.09 -6.36 -14.09
CA GLN A 237 -11.27 -6.78 -15.47
C GLN A 237 -11.18 -5.59 -16.45
N ALA A 238 -11.83 -4.47 -16.13
CA ALA A 238 -11.80 -3.25 -16.94
C ALA A 238 -10.36 -2.68 -17.04
N MET A 239 -9.63 -2.65 -15.93
CA MET A 239 -8.22 -2.26 -15.91
C MET A 239 -7.38 -3.20 -16.79
N SER A 240 -7.49 -4.51 -16.63
CA SER A 240 -6.73 -5.51 -17.40
C SER A 240 -7.00 -5.43 -18.92
N SER A 241 -8.18 -4.99 -19.33
CA SER A 241 -8.51 -4.81 -20.74
C SER A 241 -7.92 -3.53 -21.35
N ARG A 242 -7.58 -2.53 -20.54
CA ARG A 242 -7.11 -1.20 -20.95
C ARG A 242 -5.62 -0.99 -20.74
N PHE A 243 -5.03 -1.70 -19.79
CA PHE A 243 -3.67 -1.45 -19.32
C PHE A 243 -2.93 -2.74 -19.00
N LYS A 244 -1.64 -2.80 -19.33
CA LYS A 244 -0.76 -3.95 -19.05
C LYS A 244 0.36 -3.49 -18.12
N PRO A 245 0.21 -3.63 -16.81
CA PRO A 245 1.24 -3.24 -15.84
C PRO A 245 2.43 -4.22 -15.84
N ASN A 246 3.58 -3.71 -15.44
CA ASN A 246 4.76 -4.50 -15.05
C ASN A 246 4.82 -4.68 -13.52
N PHE A 247 4.10 -3.84 -12.77
CA PHE A 247 4.11 -3.81 -11.32
C PHE A 247 2.77 -3.30 -10.77
N VAL A 248 2.41 -3.77 -9.57
CA VAL A 248 1.18 -3.35 -8.87
C VAL A 248 1.52 -2.77 -7.51
N PHE A 249 1.00 -1.59 -7.21
CA PHE A 249 0.81 -1.14 -5.83
C PHE A 249 -0.63 -1.40 -5.41
N TYR A 250 -0.81 -1.99 -4.24
CA TYR A 250 -2.11 -2.24 -3.65
C TYR A 250 -2.25 -1.50 -2.31
N LEU A 251 -3.22 -0.59 -2.23
CA LEU A 251 -3.56 0.08 -0.98
C LEU A 251 -4.71 -0.68 -0.31
N ALA A 252 -4.37 -1.39 0.78
CA ALA A 252 -5.25 -2.33 1.46
C ALA A 252 -5.91 -1.70 2.70
N GLY A 253 -6.56 -0.54 2.54
CA GLY A 253 -7.23 0.16 3.64
C GLY A 253 -8.21 -0.74 4.41
N ALA A 254 -8.20 -0.66 5.74
CA ALA A 254 -9.14 -1.37 6.59
C ALA A 254 -10.45 -0.60 6.80
N ASP A 255 -10.53 0.62 6.32
CA ASP A 255 -11.62 1.57 6.56
C ASP A 255 -12.90 1.37 5.72
N PRO A 256 -12.98 0.49 4.69
CA PRO A 256 -14.28 0.04 4.20
C PRO A 256 -15.06 -0.83 5.19
N TYR A 257 -14.45 -1.23 6.32
CA TYR A 257 -15.05 -2.02 7.39
C TYR A 257 -16.22 -1.30 8.04
N LYS A 258 -17.31 -2.03 8.32
CA LYS A 258 -18.52 -1.51 8.96
C LYS A 258 -18.32 -0.88 10.36
N GLY A 259 -17.21 -1.22 11.04
CA GLY A 259 -16.83 -0.68 12.35
C GLY A 259 -15.85 0.49 12.28
N ASP A 260 -15.58 1.02 11.08
CA ASP A 260 -14.72 2.19 10.90
C ASP A 260 -15.48 3.49 11.22
N ARG A 261 -14.76 4.49 11.76
CA ARG A 261 -15.33 5.78 12.15
C ARG A 261 -15.38 6.79 11.02
N LEU A 262 -14.54 6.64 10.02
CA LEU A 262 -14.38 7.58 8.92
C LEU A 262 -14.93 6.99 7.61
N GLY A 263 -14.97 5.67 7.49
CA GLY A 263 -15.56 4.95 6.37
C GLY A 263 -17.09 4.99 6.39
N ARG A 264 -17.69 5.01 5.20
CA ARG A 264 -19.16 5.00 5.02
C ARG A 264 -19.65 3.73 4.33
N LEU A 265 -18.75 2.79 4.03
CA LEU A 265 -19.08 1.45 3.53
C LEU A 265 -19.38 0.50 4.71
N SER A 266 -19.80 -0.72 4.43
CA SER A 266 -20.29 -1.64 5.48
C SER A 266 -19.78 -3.06 5.26
N LEU A 267 -18.50 -3.22 4.88
CA LEU A 267 -17.91 -4.53 4.67
C LEU A 267 -17.70 -5.26 5.99
N SER A 268 -17.84 -6.59 5.94
CA SER A 268 -17.43 -7.47 7.03
C SER A 268 -15.90 -7.71 7.00
N MET A 269 -15.37 -8.31 8.07
CA MET A 269 -13.96 -8.77 8.07
C MET A 269 -13.70 -9.84 7.00
N ASP A 270 -14.67 -10.71 6.75
CA ASP A 270 -14.59 -11.74 5.70
C ASP A 270 -14.67 -11.12 4.31
N GLY A 271 -15.50 -10.09 4.12
CA GLY A 271 -15.56 -9.31 2.88
C GLY A 271 -14.23 -8.63 2.56
N LEU A 272 -13.57 -8.02 3.57
CA LEU A 272 -12.23 -7.43 3.40
C LEU A 272 -11.17 -8.48 3.10
N ARG A 273 -11.23 -9.65 3.74
CA ARG A 273 -10.33 -10.76 3.40
C ARG A 273 -10.54 -11.23 1.97
N SER A 274 -11.79 -11.40 1.54
CA SER A 274 -12.11 -11.80 0.16
C SER A 274 -11.67 -10.76 -0.88
N ARG A 275 -11.75 -9.46 -0.53
CA ARG A 275 -11.18 -8.36 -1.31
C ARG A 275 -9.67 -8.54 -1.54
N ASP A 276 -8.95 -8.79 -0.44
CA ASP A 276 -7.49 -8.95 -0.48
C ASP A 276 -7.10 -10.18 -1.30
N GLU A 277 -7.78 -11.32 -1.05
CA GLU A 277 -7.59 -12.56 -1.80
C GLU A 277 -7.83 -12.35 -3.31
N ALA A 278 -8.85 -11.58 -3.69
CA ALA A 278 -9.15 -11.29 -5.09
C ALA A 278 -8.03 -10.48 -5.76
N VAL A 279 -7.48 -9.46 -5.09
CA VAL A 279 -6.36 -8.65 -5.63
C VAL A 279 -5.09 -9.48 -5.75
N PHE A 280 -4.72 -10.24 -4.71
CA PHE A 280 -3.52 -11.10 -4.76
C PHE A 280 -3.63 -12.21 -5.80
N LEU A 281 -4.82 -12.82 -5.95
CA LEU A 281 -5.09 -13.82 -6.98
C LEU A 281 -4.93 -13.21 -8.38
N TRP A 282 -5.59 -12.08 -8.62
CA TRP A 282 -5.52 -11.38 -9.89
C TRP A 282 -4.08 -11.02 -10.28
N ALA A 283 -3.30 -10.44 -9.36
CA ALA A 283 -1.91 -10.10 -9.63
C ALA A 283 -1.06 -11.34 -9.95
N ARG A 284 -1.24 -12.42 -9.20
CA ARG A 284 -0.53 -13.69 -9.43
C ARG A 284 -0.88 -14.33 -10.77
N GLU A 285 -2.15 -14.33 -11.17
CA GLU A 285 -2.61 -14.89 -12.46
C GLU A 285 -2.04 -14.09 -13.65
N GLN A 286 -1.81 -12.79 -13.47
CA GLN A 286 -1.16 -11.94 -14.46
C GLN A 286 0.37 -12.00 -14.41
N GLY A 287 0.96 -12.74 -13.46
CA GLY A 287 2.41 -12.79 -13.25
C GLY A 287 3.02 -11.47 -12.75
N LEU A 288 2.25 -10.63 -12.03
CA LEU A 288 2.64 -9.28 -11.66
C LEU A 288 3.22 -9.24 -10.23
N PRO A 289 4.46 -8.75 -10.03
CA PRO A 289 4.96 -8.44 -8.70
C PRO A 289 4.12 -7.33 -8.09
N LEU A 290 3.88 -7.43 -6.76
CA LEU A 290 2.97 -6.56 -6.04
C LEU A 290 3.58 -6.11 -4.71
N ALA A 291 3.60 -4.79 -4.47
CA ALA A 291 3.81 -4.23 -3.15
C ALA A 291 2.49 -3.70 -2.58
N PHE A 292 2.20 -4.01 -1.31
CA PHE A 292 1.00 -3.49 -0.67
C PHE A 292 1.30 -2.66 0.57
N VAL A 293 0.39 -1.76 0.88
CA VAL A 293 0.46 -0.83 2.00
C VAL A 293 -0.84 -0.87 2.78
N MET A 294 -0.79 -0.61 4.09
CA MET A 294 -1.95 -0.75 4.97
C MET A 294 -2.98 0.36 4.86
N ALA A 295 -2.61 1.52 4.35
CA ALA A 295 -3.48 2.68 4.13
C ALA A 295 -4.37 3.03 5.36
N GLY A 296 -5.64 3.40 5.15
CA GLY A 296 -6.56 3.77 6.20
C GLY A 296 -6.96 2.64 7.14
N GLY A 297 -7.67 3.03 8.18
CA GLY A 297 -8.18 2.14 9.23
C GLY A 297 -8.27 2.90 10.54
N TYR A 298 -9.50 3.29 10.88
CA TYR A 298 -9.84 4.20 11.97
C TYR A 298 -10.97 3.61 12.83
N GLY A 299 -10.99 2.28 12.98
CA GLY A 299 -12.03 1.55 13.68
C GLY A 299 -12.31 2.08 15.08
N HIS A 300 -13.51 1.83 15.59
CA HIS A 300 -13.83 2.06 17.00
C HIS A 300 -13.01 1.14 17.90
N ASP A 301 -12.79 -0.09 17.48
CA ASP A 301 -11.89 -1.05 18.12
C ASP A 301 -10.62 -1.23 17.25
N MET A 302 -9.47 -0.86 17.82
CA MET A 302 -8.18 -1.04 17.15
C MET A 302 -7.78 -2.51 17.04
N GLN A 303 -8.30 -3.40 17.86
CA GLN A 303 -8.05 -4.84 17.73
C GLN A 303 -8.73 -5.40 16.47
N GLU A 304 -9.95 -4.95 16.16
CA GLU A 304 -10.62 -5.31 14.91
C GLU A 304 -9.86 -4.78 13.69
N THR A 305 -9.43 -3.51 13.72
CA THR A 305 -8.61 -2.93 12.66
C THR A 305 -7.30 -3.71 12.46
N ALA A 306 -6.60 -4.04 13.54
CA ALA A 306 -5.40 -4.84 13.48
C ALA A 306 -5.68 -6.26 12.95
N GLN A 307 -6.82 -6.87 13.33
CA GLN A 307 -7.20 -8.20 12.82
C GLN A 307 -7.45 -8.19 11.32
N ILE A 308 -8.10 -7.15 10.80
CA ILE A 308 -8.30 -6.98 9.34
C ILE A 308 -6.94 -6.91 8.63
N GLN A 309 -6.02 -6.09 9.15
CA GLN A 309 -4.69 -5.95 8.58
C GLN A 309 -3.85 -7.25 8.70
N MET A 310 -4.00 -8.00 9.79
CA MET A 310 -3.41 -9.35 9.94
C MET A 310 -3.95 -10.32 8.87
N ASN A 311 -5.24 -10.26 8.56
CA ASN A 311 -5.84 -11.09 7.50
C ASN A 311 -5.26 -10.74 6.12
N THR A 312 -4.99 -9.45 5.85
CA THR A 312 -4.31 -9.02 4.61
C THR A 312 -2.91 -9.64 4.50
N PHE A 313 -2.11 -9.63 5.59
CA PHE A 313 -0.80 -10.29 5.60
C PHE A 313 -0.91 -11.80 5.41
N ALA A 314 -1.90 -12.45 6.02
CA ALA A 314 -2.13 -13.89 5.84
C ALA A 314 -2.49 -14.23 4.39
N SER A 315 -3.37 -13.46 3.75
CA SER A 315 -3.73 -13.62 2.33
C SER A 315 -2.54 -13.38 1.39
N ALA A 316 -1.72 -12.36 1.70
CA ALA A 316 -0.49 -12.08 0.96
C ALA A 316 0.50 -13.26 1.05
N TYR A 317 0.70 -13.81 2.24
CA TYR A 317 1.59 -14.96 2.44
C TYR A 317 1.11 -16.21 1.71
N ALA A 318 -0.18 -16.51 1.78
CA ALA A 318 -0.76 -17.63 1.04
C ALA A 318 -0.55 -17.47 -0.49
N SER A 319 -0.76 -16.28 -1.03
CA SER A 319 -0.54 -15.98 -2.44
C SER A 319 0.95 -16.07 -2.81
N TRP A 320 1.84 -15.58 -1.95
CA TRP A 320 3.29 -15.64 -2.15
C TRP A 320 3.82 -17.08 -2.21
N LEU A 321 3.35 -17.97 -1.34
CA LEU A 321 3.70 -19.40 -1.37
C LEU A 321 3.34 -20.04 -2.73
N LEU A 322 2.17 -19.71 -3.26
CA LEU A 322 1.73 -20.20 -4.57
C LEU A 322 2.58 -19.59 -5.71
N TRP A 323 2.94 -18.31 -5.61
CA TRP A 323 3.84 -17.65 -6.55
C TRP A 323 5.21 -18.32 -6.59
N GLN A 324 5.83 -18.59 -5.43
CA GLN A 324 7.12 -19.28 -5.38
C GLN A 324 7.06 -20.67 -6.00
N SER A 325 6.00 -21.42 -5.76
CA SER A 325 5.83 -22.77 -6.35
C SER A 325 5.77 -22.75 -7.89
N GLN A 326 5.15 -21.71 -8.47
CA GLN A 326 5.08 -21.53 -9.93
C GLN A 326 6.45 -21.18 -10.54
N ARG A 327 7.22 -20.27 -9.90
CA ARG A 327 8.56 -19.91 -10.36
C ARG A 327 9.50 -21.11 -10.42
N PHE A 328 9.53 -21.93 -9.37
CA PHE A 328 10.36 -23.14 -9.32
C PHE A 328 9.96 -24.18 -10.38
N SER A 329 8.68 -24.23 -10.77
CA SER A 329 8.21 -25.13 -11.83
C SER A 329 8.68 -24.70 -13.23
N HIS A 330 8.81 -23.41 -13.47
CA HIS A 330 9.30 -22.85 -14.73
C HIS A 330 10.82 -22.92 -14.89
N GLU A 331 11.58 -22.84 -13.79
CA GLU A 331 13.06 -22.97 -13.82
C GLU A 331 13.53 -24.44 -13.94
N ALA A 332 12.63 -25.40 -13.71
CA ALA A 332 12.91 -26.83 -13.76
C ALA A 332 12.59 -27.48 -15.13
N ASN A 333 11.99 -26.74 -16.06
CA ASN A 333 11.68 -27.14 -17.43
C ASN A 333 12.58 -26.39 -18.44
#